data_a56798066f778431930e4309db06c6d2
#
_entry.id   a56798066f778431930e4309db06c6d2
#
_cell.length_a   1.000
_cell.length_b   1.000
_cell.length_c   1.000
_cell.angle_alpha   90.00
_cell.angle_beta   90.00
_cell.angle_gamma   90.00
#
_symmetry.space_group_name_H-M   'P 1'
#
loop_
_entity.id
_entity.type
_entity.pdbx_description
1 polymer ?
#
loop_
_entity_poly.entity_id
_entity_poly.type
_entity_poly.pdbx_seq_one_letter_code
_entity_poly.pdbx_strand_id
1 'polypeptide(L)'
;YSEISQDIQNEVYAGVRAFVQANKGRYKCGGYIYTGEGQDLGQFWAELNVGNAKVKKTTANEIVTNGNAMYSIAGATFGIFSDQNCSNQIGTLTTNENGDTNEVEVTAGTVYIKELSAPKGYKLDTTVRSLKVEAGKTAVLNVSDVPKVTETLVDLFKIDMETGKATAQGNAALSGAEFTWHYYDGFYTKDNLPEKATRTWVTKTVAEKSSDGSIHYVTKLSDAYKVSGDAFYIQNEKSVLPLGTLAVEETKAPDGYLLDGAYMQAGDST
;
A
#
# COMPACT_ATOMS: atom_id res chain seq x y z
N TYR A 1 40.42 -28.58 51.13
CA TYR A 1 39.89 -27.81 49.96
C TYR A 1 41.02 -27.72 48.97
N SER A 2 40.86 -28.38 47.78
CA SER A 2 41.81 -28.22 46.68
C SER A 2 41.64 -26.79 46.12
N GLU A 3 42.70 -25.97 46.18
CA GLU A 3 42.69 -24.70 45.52
C GLU A 3 42.52 -24.92 44.02
N ILE A 4 41.43 -24.34 43.44
CA ILE A 4 41.25 -24.31 41.99
C ILE A 4 42.44 -23.53 41.41
N SER A 5 43.15 -24.09 40.45
CA SER A 5 44.33 -23.41 39.87
C SER A 5 43.92 -22.05 39.27
N GLN A 6 44.86 -21.10 39.32
CA GLN A 6 44.62 -19.73 38.83
C GLN A 6 44.24 -19.74 37.32
N ASP A 7 44.74 -20.71 36.55
CA ASP A 7 44.43 -20.85 35.14
C ASP A 7 42.95 -21.20 34.91
N ILE A 8 42.41 -22.15 35.67
CA ILE A 8 40.99 -22.51 35.63
C ILE A 8 40.12 -21.32 36.06
N GLN A 9 40.52 -20.58 37.11
CA GLN A 9 39.79 -19.35 37.52
C GLN A 9 39.77 -18.34 36.37
N ASN A 10 40.91 -18.08 35.73
CA ASN A 10 41.03 -17.12 34.64
C ASN A 10 40.17 -17.52 33.43
N GLU A 11 40.13 -18.81 33.08
CA GLU A 11 39.33 -19.35 31.99
C GLU A 11 37.82 -19.20 32.28
N VAL A 12 37.38 -19.53 33.51
CA VAL A 12 36.00 -19.34 33.96
C VAL A 12 35.62 -17.86 33.92
N TYR A 13 36.44 -16.95 34.43
CA TYR A 13 36.18 -15.53 34.40
C TYR A 13 36.11 -14.97 32.96
N ALA A 14 36.97 -15.44 32.05
CA ALA A 14 36.91 -15.05 30.65
C ALA A 14 35.61 -15.50 29.99
N GLY A 15 35.20 -16.76 30.22
CA GLY A 15 33.92 -17.31 29.75
C GLY A 15 32.70 -16.55 30.28
N VAL A 16 32.67 -16.26 31.56
CA VAL A 16 31.59 -15.47 32.19
C VAL A 16 31.52 -14.08 31.60
N ARG A 17 32.65 -13.37 31.42
CA ARG A 17 32.67 -12.05 30.81
C ARG A 17 32.17 -12.08 29.35
N ALA A 18 32.59 -13.06 28.56
CA ALA A 18 32.13 -13.24 27.19
C ALA A 18 30.60 -13.48 27.13
N PHE A 19 30.07 -14.35 28.02
CA PHE A 19 28.64 -14.60 28.13
C PHE A 19 27.87 -13.34 28.52
N VAL A 20 28.32 -12.58 29.51
CA VAL A 20 27.67 -11.35 29.97
C VAL A 20 27.64 -10.32 28.84
N GLN A 21 28.75 -10.16 28.10
CA GLN A 21 28.80 -9.23 26.96
C GLN A 21 27.84 -9.64 25.83
N ALA A 22 27.83 -10.93 25.48
CA ALA A 22 26.97 -11.47 24.43
C ALA A 22 25.47 -11.36 24.78
N ASN A 23 25.15 -11.38 26.08
CA ASN A 23 23.77 -11.35 26.57
C ASN A 23 23.39 -10.04 27.29
N LYS A 24 24.14 -8.97 27.05
CA LYS A 24 23.90 -7.67 27.69
C LYS A 24 22.49 -7.18 27.38
N GLY A 25 21.70 -6.90 28.44
CA GLY A 25 20.33 -6.47 28.34
C GLY A 25 19.27 -7.58 28.20
N ARG A 26 19.67 -8.82 27.85
CA ARG A 26 18.73 -9.96 27.76
C ARG A 26 18.20 -10.42 29.10
N TYR A 27 18.89 -10.12 30.19
CA TYR A 27 18.49 -10.50 31.55
C TYR A 27 18.39 -9.30 32.45
N LYS A 28 17.38 -9.31 33.33
CA LYS A 28 17.38 -8.51 34.56
C LYS A 28 17.98 -9.36 35.66
N CYS A 29 18.95 -8.81 36.35
CA CYS A 29 19.63 -9.51 37.43
C CYS A 29 19.53 -8.69 38.72
N GLY A 30 19.45 -9.36 39.83
CA GLY A 30 19.51 -8.76 41.16
C GLY A 30 20.05 -9.76 42.16
N GLY A 31 20.34 -9.29 43.35
CA GLY A 31 20.84 -10.14 44.42
C GLY A 31 20.76 -9.46 45.80
N TYR A 32 20.82 -10.30 46.81
CA TYR A 32 20.88 -9.91 48.22
C TYR A 32 22.18 -10.47 48.78
N ILE A 33 22.86 -9.66 49.61
CA ILE A 33 23.98 -10.08 50.42
C ILE A 33 23.52 -10.07 51.86
N TYR A 34 23.56 -11.24 52.47
CA TYR A 34 23.25 -11.38 53.89
C TYR A 34 24.57 -11.41 54.64
N THR A 35 24.82 -10.39 55.47
CA THR A 35 26.00 -10.32 56.32
C THR A 35 25.70 -10.90 57.68
N GLY A 36 26.56 -11.83 58.17
CA GLY A 36 26.44 -12.47 59.46
C GLY A 36 27.80 -12.62 60.17
N GLU A 37 27.79 -12.91 61.46
CA GLU A 37 29.03 -13.22 62.19
C GLU A 37 29.72 -14.48 61.59
N GLY A 38 30.74 -14.23 60.72
CA GLY A 38 31.64 -15.24 60.23
C GLY A 38 31.48 -15.65 58.76
N GLN A 39 30.39 -15.37 58.08
CA GLN A 39 30.25 -15.68 56.65
C GLN A 39 29.12 -14.84 56.00
N ASP A 40 29.42 -14.23 54.89
CA ASP A 40 28.45 -13.53 54.05
C ASP A 40 27.82 -14.52 53.05
N LEU A 41 26.50 -14.46 52.91
CA LEU A 41 25.75 -15.27 51.94
C LEU A 41 25.16 -14.37 50.87
N GLY A 42 25.46 -14.69 49.58
CA GLY A 42 24.87 -14.00 48.45
C GLY A 42 23.75 -14.84 47.79
N GLN A 43 22.59 -14.26 47.59
CA GLN A 43 21.53 -14.82 46.77
C GLN A 43 21.35 -13.97 45.51
N PHE A 44 21.48 -14.55 44.33
CA PHE A 44 21.35 -13.87 43.05
C PHE A 44 20.22 -14.46 42.23
N TRP A 45 19.56 -13.62 41.45
CA TRP A 45 18.53 -14.04 40.50
C TRP A 45 18.75 -13.36 39.15
N ALA A 46 18.31 -14.03 38.08
CA ALA A 46 18.27 -13.52 36.72
C ALA A 46 16.97 -13.91 36.05
N GLU A 47 16.33 -12.96 35.40
CA GLU A 47 15.10 -13.13 34.63
C GLU A 47 15.34 -12.71 33.18
N LEU A 48 14.77 -13.45 32.22
CA LEU A 48 14.79 -13.04 30.82
C LEU A 48 14.11 -11.69 30.65
N ASN A 49 14.79 -10.77 30.01
CA ASN A 49 14.30 -9.41 29.73
C ASN A 49 14.15 -9.20 28.23
N VAL A 50 13.57 -10.19 27.55
CA VAL A 50 13.29 -10.15 26.10
C VAL A 50 11.83 -10.44 25.84
N GLY A 51 11.32 -9.90 24.75
CA GLY A 51 10.01 -10.19 24.19
C GLY A 51 10.09 -10.15 22.67
N ASN A 52 8.96 -10.36 22.00
CA ASN A 52 8.91 -10.37 20.54
C ASN A 52 8.24 -9.10 20.02
N ALA A 53 8.72 -8.61 18.89
CA ALA A 53 8.09 -7.56 18.10
C ALA A 53 7.60 -8.13 16.77
N LYS A 54 6.41 -7.73 16.33
CA LYS A 54 5.88 -8.02 15.00
C LYS A 54 5.02 -6.86 14.48
N VAL A 55 4.76 -6.86 13.18
CA VAL A 55 3.87 -5.92 12.50
C VAL A 55 2.67 -6.67 11.95
N LYS A 56 1.49 -6.09 12.04
CA LYS A 56 0.29 -6.44 11.28
C LYS A 56 0.00 -5.34 10.30
N LYS A 57 0.07 -5.66 9.00
CA LYS A 57 -0.15 -4.73 7.92
C LYS A 57 -1.53 -4.92 7.30
N THR A 58 -2.19 -3.81 6.98
CA THR A 58 -3.48 -3.77 6.29
C THR A 58 -3.45 -2.75 5.16
N THR A 59 -4.47 -2.77 4.31
CA THR A 59 -4.71 -1.70 3.33
C THR A 59 -5.50 -0.56 3.94
N ALA A 60 -5.22 0.66 3.52
CA ALA A 60 -6.00 1.85 3.90
C ALA A 60 -7.27 2.03 3.05
N ASN A 61 -7.42 1.25 1.97
CA ASN A 61 -8.58 1.36 1.07
C ASN A 61 -8.90 0.00 0.42
N GLU A 62 -9.75 -0.77 1.10
CA GLU A 62 -10.16 -2.11 0.62
C GLU A 62 -10.99 -2.04 -0.67
N ILE A 63 -11.75 -0.97 -0.90
CA ILE A 63 -12.56 -0.81 -2.12
C ILE A 63 -11.67 -0.77 -3.37
N VAL A 64 -10.46 -0.21 -3.24
CA VAL A 64 -9.47 -0.11 -4.30
C VAL A 64 -8.71 -1.43 -4.50
N THR A 65 -8.42 -2.14 -3.41
CA THR A 65 -7.45 -3.24 -3.43
C THR A 65 -8.06 -4.63 -3.41
N ASN A 66 -9.29 -4.78 -2.90
CA ASN A 66 -9.93 -6.09 -2.76
C ASN A 66 -10.19 -6.74 -4.13
N GLY A 67 -9.72 -7.98 -4.29
CA GLY A 67 -9.83 -8.75 -5.53
C GLY A 67 -8.89 -8.31 -6.66
N ASN A 68 -8.12 -7.23 -6.48
CA ASN A 68 -7.20 -6.73 -7.50
C ASN A 68 -5.78 -7.27 -7.29
N ALA A 69 -5.35 -8.19 -8.16
CA ALA A 69 -4.04 -8.84 -8.12
C ALA A 69 -2.84 -7.88 -8.33
N MET A 70 -3.09 -6.61 -8.66
CA MET A 70 -2.05 -5.58 -8.74
C MET A 70 -1.59 -5.10 -7.37
N TYR A 71 -2.33 -5.45 -6.30
CA TYR A 71 -2.01 -5.13 -4.92
C TYR A 71 -1.74 -6.39 -4.12
N SER A 72 -0.74 -6.35 -3.27
CA SER A 72 -0.44 -7.42 -2.32
C SER A 72 0.14 -6.79 -1.07
N ILE A 73 -0.32 -7.19 0.10
CA ILE A 73 0.26 -6.77 1.39
C ILE A 73 1.45 -7.63 1.82
N ALA A 74 1.74 -8.71 1.06
CA ALA A 74 2.92 -9.54 1.26
C ALA A 74 4.18 -8.88 0.72
N GLY A 75 5.32 -9.17 1.35
CA GLY A 75 6.64 -8.73 0.90
C GLY A 75 7.03 -7.32 1.34
N ALA A 76 6.22 -6.63 2.14
CA ALA A 76 6.66 -5.42 2.83
C ALA A 76 7.78 -5.75 3.83
N THR A 77 8.82 -4.95 3.88
CA THR A 77 9.90 -5.13 4.85
C THR A 77 9.97 -3.96 5.82
N PHE A 78 10.19 -4.28 7.10
CA PHE A 78 10.35 -3.29 8.16
C PHE A 78 11.67 -3.53 8.89
N GLY A 79 12.38 -2.44 9.19
CA GLY A 79 13.49 -2.46 10.13
C GLY A 79 13.01 -2.26 11.55
N ILE A 80 13.58 -3.01 12.49
CA ILE A 80 13.47 -2.74 13.93
C ILE A 80 14.76 -2.07 14.36
N PHE A 81 14.64 -0.96 15.08
CA PHE A 81 15.78 -0.14 15.52
C PHE A 81 15.75 0.08 17.02
N SER A 82 16.92 0.15 17.63
CA SER A 82 17.07 0.46 19.06
C SER A 82 16.95 1.96 19.38
N ASP A 83 16.99 2.82 18.35
CA ASP A 83 16.98 4.27 18.47
C ASP A 83 15.98 4.92 17.48
N GLN A 84 15.46 6.09 17.87
CA GLN A 84 14.45 6.83 17.11
C GLN A 84 14.97 7.35 15.76
N ASN A 85 16.28 7.55 15.62
CA ASN A 85 16.87 8.02 14.38
C ASN A 85 17.05 6.89 13.36
N CYS A 86 16.72 5.64 13.75
CA CYS A 86 16.87 4.44 12.94
C CYS A 86 18.33 4.23 12.46
N SER A 87 19.31 4.52 13.33
CA SER A 87 20.74 4.37 13.04
C SER A 87 21.28 2.99 13.38
N ASN A 88 20.65 2.29 14.34
CA ASN A 88 21.07 0.95 14.77
C ASN A 88 19.95 -0.06 14.57
N GLN A 89 19.98 -0.76 13.43
CA GLN A 89 19.02 -1.82 13.11
C GLN A 89 19.33 -3.09 13.87
N ILE A 90 18.35 -3.62 14.60
CA ILE A 90 18.46 -4.83 15.42
C ILE A 90 17.63 -6.00 14.91
N GLY A 91 16.80 -5.80 13.87
CA GLY A 91 16.01 -6.86 13.26
C GLY A 91 15.32 -6.44 11.98
N THR A 92 14.78 -7.42 11.27
CA THR A 92 13.98 -7.21 10.05
C THR A 92 12.71 -8.04 10.13
N LEU A 93 11.58 -7.44 9.74
CA LEU A 93 10.28 -8.06 9.66
C LEU A 93 9.82 -8.06 8.20
N THR A 94 9.18 -9.13 7.75
CA THR A 94 8.65 -9.25 6.38
C THR A 94 7.22 -9.78 6.43
N THR A 95 6.30 -9.10 5.74
CA THR A 95 4.88 -9.49 5.72
C THR A 95 4.61 -10.70 4.82
N ASN A 96 3.70 -11.56 5.27
CA ASN A 96 3.10 -12.64 4.47
C ASN A 96 1.80 -12.15 3.77
N GLU A 97 1.11 -13.05 3.08
CA GLU A 97 -0.14 -12.78 2.35
C GLU A 97 -1.29 -12.27 3.24
N ASN A 98 -1.26 -12.60 4.53
CA ASN A 98 -2.24 -12.11 5.50
C ASN A 98 -1.85 -10.75 6.10
N GLY A 99 -0.67 -10.22 5.75
CA GLY A 99 -0.12 -8.99 6.33
C GLY A 99 0.53 -9.17 7.69
N ASP A 100 0.70 -10.39 8.16
CA ASP A 100 1.46 -10.70 9.38
C ASP A 100 2.93 -10.83 9.05
N THR A 101 3.80 -10.29 9.91
CA THR A 101 5.25 -10.52 9.80
C THR A 101 5.68 -11.74 10.62
N ASN A 102 6.93 -12.18 10.36
CA ASN A 102 7.69 -12.96 11.34
C ASN A 102 7.80 -12.19 12.66
N GLU A 103 8.15 -12.90 13.73
CA GLU A 103 8.47 -12.30 15.02
C GLU A 103 9.99 -12.18 15.18
N VAL A 104 10.42 -11.09 15.82
CA VAL A 104 11.83 -10.85 16.16
C VAL A 104 11.95 -10.63 17.65
N GLU A 105 12.79 -11.44 18.30
CA GLU A 105 13.13 -11.27 19.70
C GLU A 105 13.99 -10.01 19.91
N VAL A 106 13.58 -9.15 20.82
CA VAL A 106 14.28 -7.92 21.17
C VAL A 106 14.31 -7.75 22.70
N THR A 107 15.27 -6.99 23.21
CA THR A 107 15.28 -6.59 24.62
C THR A 107 13.99 -5.83 24.96
N ALA A 108 13.36 -6.16 26.09
CA ALA A 108 12.18 -5.46 26.57
C ALA A 108 12.47 -3.96 26.77
N GLY A 109 11.56 -3.14 26.28
CA GLY A 109 11.73 -1.69 26.23
C GLY A 109 11.03 -1.09 25.04
N THR A 110 11.42 0.10 24.63
CA THR A 110 10.91 0.75 23.42
C THR A 110 11.84 0.46 22.26
N VAL A 111 11.28 -0.08 21.18
CA VAL A 111 11.94 -0.20 19.87
C VAL A 111 11.24 0.71 18.87
N TYR A 112 11.90 0.99 17.76
CA TYR A 112 11.39 1.82 16.68
C TYR A 112 11.30 1.01 15.41
N ILE A 113 10.16 1.14 14.71
CA ILE A 113 9.87 0.37 13.50
C ILE A 113 9.65 1.36 12.36
N LYS A 114 10.30 1.08 11.23
CA LYS A 114 10.19 1.86 10.00
C LYS A 114 10.05 0.92 8.81
N GLU A 115 9.16 1.23 7.88
CA GLU A 115 9.08 0.51 6.62
C GLU A 115 10.30 0.83 5.75
N LEU A 116 10.95 -0.21 5.24
CA LEU A 116 12.12 -0.14 4.37
C LEU A 116 11.75 -0.34 2.90
N SER A 117 10.77 -1.21 2.63
CA SER A 117 10.19 -1.38 1.30
C SER A 117 8.70 -1.64 1.39
N ALA A 118 7.95 -0.91 0.56
CA ALA A 118 6.52 -1.11 0.44
C ALA A 118 6.22 -2.37 -0.39
N PRO A 119 5.09 -3.04 -0.14
CA PRO A 119 4.67 -4.17 -0.94
C PRO A 119 4.10 -3.72 -2.29
N LYS A 120 3.82 -4.69 -3.17
CA LYS A 120 3.31 -4.44 -4.52
C LYS A 120 2.04 -3.59 -4.48
N GLY A 121 2.03 -2.50 -5.25
CA GLY A 121 0.86 -1.64 -5.41
C GLY A 121 0.69 -0.55 -4.34
N TYR A 122 1.55 -0.49 -3.32
CA TYR A 122 1.42 0.48 -2.23
C TYR A 122 2.50 1.54 -2.24
N LYS A 123 2.23 2.65 -1.56
CA LYS A 123 3.21 3.72 -1.31
C LYS A 123 4.04 3.35 -0.10
N LEU A 124 5.35 3.65 -0.14
CA LEU A 124 6.23 3.48 1.00
C LEU A 124 5.85 4.47 2.12
N ASP A 125 5.63 3.96 3.32
CA ASP A 125 5.42 4.78 4.52
C ASP A 125 6.71 4.86 5.34
N THR A 126 7.42 5.97 5.22
CA THR A 126 8.69 6.19 5.91
C THR A 126 8.54 6.64 7.36
N THR A 127 7.32 6.68 7.90
CA THR A 127 7.05 7.08 9.28
C THR A 127 7.70 6.12 10.27
N VAL A 128 8.48 6.67 11.21
CA VAL A 128 9.05 5.92 12.32
C VAL A 128 8.02 5.82 13.44
N ARG A 129 7.73 4.59 13.88
CA ARG A 129 6.76 4.30 14.94
C ARG A 129 7.43 3.62 16.11
N SER A 130 7.12 4.05 17.33
CA SER A 130 7.60 3.38 18.55
C SER A 130 6.71 2.19 18.90
N LEU A 131 7.31 1.11 19.39
CA LEU A 131 6.62 -0.07 19.91
C LEU A 131 7.20 -0.44 21.25
N LYS A 132 6.36 -0.51 22.30
CA LYS A 132 6.78 -0.97 23.62
C LYS A 132 6.68 -2.49 23.68
N VAL A 133 7.81 -3.14 23.94
CA VAL A 133 7.91 -4.60 24.09
C VAL A 133 8.09 -4.93 25.56
N GLU A 134 7.25 -5.82 26.08
CA GLU A 134 7.32 -6.36 27.45
C GLU A 134 8.02 -7.72 27.46
N ALA A 135 8.74 -8.02 28.53
CA ALA A 135 9.40 -9.30 28.69
C ALA A 135 8.39 -10.47 28.64
N GLY A 136 8.71 -11.49 27.86
CA GLY A 136 7.88 -12.70 27.68
C GLY A 136 6.61 -12.50 26.84
N LYS A 137 6.42 -11.33 26.23
CA LYS A 137 5.23 -11.04 25.40
C LYS A 137 5.58 -10.70 23.97
N THR A 138 4.64 -10.92 23.05
CA THR A 138 4.69 -10.41 21.67
C THR A 138 3.94 -9.10 21.59
N ALA A 139 4.65 -8.03 21.23
CA ALA A 139 4.07 -6.73 20.92
C ALA A 139 3.78 -6.64 19.41
N VAL A 140 2.59 -6.14 19.06
CA VAL A 140 2.13 -6.02 17.66
C VAL A 140 1.94 -4.55 17.32
N LEU A 141 2.60 -4.09 16.25
CA LEU A 141 2.37 -2.79 15.66
C LEU A 141 1.40 -2.95 14.46
N ASN A 142 0.24 -2.31 14.54
CA ASN A 142 -0.69 -2.27 13.40
C ASN A 142 -0.34 -1.09 12.50
N VAL A 143 -0.19 -1.34 11.21
CA VAL A 143 0.07 -0.33 10.18
C VAL A 143 -0.89 -0.51 9.01
N SER A 144 -1.22 0.61 8.34
CA SER A 144 -2.11 0.60 7.18
C SER A 144 -1.48 1.43 6.07
N ASP A 145 -1.32 0.81 4.89
CA ASP A 145 -0.69 1.46 3.75
C ASP A 145 -1.70 2.02 2.76
N VAL A 146 -1.34 3.15 2.18
CA VAL A 146 -2.11 3.80 1.13
C VAL A 146 -1.81 3.14 -0.23
N PRO A 147 -2.82 2.58 -0.92
CA PRO A 147 -2.62 2.02 -2.25
C PRO A 147 -2.23 3.12 -3.25
N LYS A 148 -1.42 2.74 -4.23
CA LYS A 148 -1.15 3.58 -5.41
C LYS A 148 -2.39 3.58 -6.29
N VAL A 149 -2.83 4.76 -6.67
CA VAL A 149 -3.94 4.97 -7.60
C VAL A 149 -3.57 6.08 -8.57
N THR A 150 -4.26 6.14 -9.70
CA THR A 150 -4.19 7.26 -10.64
C THR A 150 -5.44 8.12 -10.43
N GLU A 151 -5.29 9.43 -10.27
CA GLU A 151 -6.43 10.35 -10.34
C GLU A 151 -7.05 10.24 -11.75
N THR A 152 -8.38 10.31 -11.84
CA THR A 152 -9.10 10.18 -13.11
C THR A 152 -8.99 11.49 -13.92
N LEU A 153 -7.79 11.78 -14.40
CA LEU A 153 -7.51 12.97 -15.22
C LEU A 153 -7.60 12.69 -16.73
N VAL A 154 -8.28 11.61 -17.13
CA VAL A 154 -8.46 11.31 -18.55
C VAL A 154 -9.63 12.14 -19.06
N ASP A 155 -9.32 13.20 -19.79
CA ASP A 155 -10.26 13.99 -20.55
C ASP A 155 -10.32 13.44 -21.98
N LEU A 156 -11.50 13.05 -22.44
CA LEU A 156 -11.73 12.57 -23.78
C LEU A 156 -12.51 13.66 -24.56
N PHE A 157 -11.88 14.18 -25.61
CA PHE A 157 -12.45 15.24 -26.44
C PHE A 157 -13.11 14.66 -27.70
N LYS A 158 -14.35 15.06 -27.97
CA LYS A 158 -15.07 14.75 -29.20
C LYS A 158 -14.81 15.84 -30.23
N ILE A 159 -14.39 15.44 -31.41
CA ILE A 159 -14.18 16.33 -32.57
C ILE A 159 -14.93 15.77 -33.78
N ASP A 160 -15.19 16.62 -34.74
CA ASP A 160 -15.69 16.22 -36.06
C ASP A 160 -14.55 15.55 -36.84
N MET A 161 -14.78 14.36 -37.37
CA MET A 161 -13.72 13.56 -38.02
C MET A 161 -13.26 14.17 -39.34
N GLU A 162 -14.16 14.77 -40.12
CA GLU A 162 -13.82 15.33 -41.43
C GLU A 162 -13.05 16.64 -41.32
N THR A 163 -13.46 17.47 -40.38
CA THR A 163 -12.86 18.81 -40.21
C THR A 163 -11.71 18.85 -39.23
N GLY A 164 -11.61 17.85 -38.34
CA GLY A 164 -10.67 17.81 -37.23
C GLY A 164 -10.94 18.87 -36.15
N LYS A 165 -12.12 19.49 -36.15
CA LYS A 165 -12.45 20.62 -35.26
C LYS A 165 -13.47 20.23 -34.20
N ALA A 166 -13.50 20.97 -33.11
CA ALA A 166 -14.51 20.92 -32.07
C ALA A 166 -15.77 21.69 -32.44
N THR A 167 -16.15 21.69 -33.74
CA THR A 167 -17.34 22.37 -34.28
C THR A 167 -18.07 21.37 -35.13
N ALA A 168 -19.35 21.15 -34.80
CA ALA A 168 -20.19 20.27 -35.58
C ALA A 168 -20.54 20.88 -36.93
N GLN A 169 -20.84 20.03 -37.92
CA GLN A 169 -21.27 20.46 -39.26
C GLN A 169 -22.82 20.54 -39.32
N GLY A 170 -23.32 21.57 -39.99
CA GLY A 170 -24.75 21.76 -40.19
C GLY A 170 -25.55 21.81 -38.88
N ASN A 171 -26.56 20.96 -38.76
CA ASN A 171 -27.42 20.84 -37.58
C ASN A 171 -26.98 19.71 -36.61
N ALA A 172 -25.81 19.08 -36.86
CA ALA A 172 -25.28 18.05 -35.98
C ALA A 172 -24.78 18.60 -34.64
N ALA A 173 -24.61 17.75 -33.66
CA ALA A 173 -24.07 18.10 -32.36
C ALA A 173 -22.83 17.26 -32.01
N LEU A 174 -21.89 17.77 -31.23
CA LEU A 174 -20.80 16.99 -30.66
C LEU A 174 -21.05 16.65 -29.18
N SER A 175 -22.05 17.26 -28.55
CA SER A 175 -22.53 16.90 -27.23
C SER A 175 -23.45 15.69 -27.30
N GLY A 176 -23.49 14.89 -26.22
CA GLY A 176 -24.37 13.73 -26.10
C GLY A 176 -23.80 12.43 -26.68
N ALA A 177 -22.60 12.44 -27.26
CA ALA A 177 -21.88 11.19 -27.54
C ALA A 177 -21.66 10.40 -26.26
N GLU A 178 -21.96 9.09 -26.25
CA GLU A 178 -21.75 8.26 -25.07
C GLU A 178 -20.51 7.37 -25.27
N PHE A 179 -19.71 7.32 -24.23
CA PHE A 179 -18.50 6.51 -24.15
C PHE A 179 -18.64 5.50 -23.04
N THR A 180 -18.36 4.23 -23.34
CA THR A 180 -18.29 3.17 -22.35
C THR A 180 -16.84 2.93 -21.98
N TRP A 181 -16.58 2.99 -20.68
CA TRP A 181 -15.27 2.80 -20.07
C TRP A 181 -15.26 1.45 -19.36
N HIS A 182 -14.29 0.60 -19.72
CA HIS A 182 -14.09 -0.73 -19.16
C HIS A 182 -12.81 -0.75 -18.36
N TYR A 183 -12.92 -0.95 -17.06
CA TYR A 183 -11.76 -1.11 -16.19
C TYR A 183 -11.53 -2.59 -15.87
N TYR A 184 -10.27 -3.01 -15.96
CA TYR A 184 -9.79 -4.36 -15.68
C TYR A 184 -8.70 -4.29 -14.62
N ASP A 185 -8.75 -5.18 -13.62
CA ASP A 185 -7.85 -5.27 -12.47
C ASP A 185 -6.52 -6.00 -12.78
N GLY A 186 -5.97 -5.75 -13.96
CA GLY A 186 -4.71 -6.29 -14.46
C GLY A 186 -4.16 -5.46 -15.60
N PHE A 187 -2.91 -5.70 -15.99
CA PHE A 187 -2.32 -5.09 -17.16
C PHE A 187 -2.55 -5.95 -18.38
N TYR A 188 -3.37 -5.45 -19.30
CA TYR A 188 -3.77 -6.13 -20.53
C TYR A 188 -3.46 -5.25 -21.74
N THR A 189 -3.26 -5.90 -22.88
CA THR A 189 -3.25 -5.25 -24.20
C THR A 189 -4.62 -5.38 -24.86
N LYS A 190 -4.87 -4.64 -25.93
CA LYS A 190 -6.13 -4.69 -26.68
C LYS A 190 -6.52 -6.13 -27.09
N ASP A 191 -5.52 -6.96 -27.43
CA ASP A 191 -5.75 -8.29 -28.00
C ASP A 191 -5.98 -9.38 -26.92
N ASN A 192 -5.79 -9.06 -25.64
CA ASN A 192 -5.94 -10.01 -24.54
C ASN A 192 -6.76 -9.48 -23.36
N LEU A 193 -7.63 -8.52 -23.61
CA LEU A 193 -8.58 -8.05 -22.60
C LEU A 193 -9.48 -9.22 -22.16
N PRO A 194 -9.75 -9.35 -20.84
CA PRO A 194 -10.77 -10.28 -20.37
C PRO A 194 -12.14 -9.99 -20.98
N GLU A 195 -12.95 -11.02 -21.18
CA GLU A 195 -14.31 -10.88 -21.71
C GLU A 195 -15.18 -9.95 -20.84
N LYS A 196 -14.98 -10.00 -19.53
CA LYS A 196 -15.73 -9.18 -18.56
C LYS A 196 -14.82 -8.18 -17.87
N ALA A 197 -15.20 -6.90 -17.95
CA ALA A 197 -14.56 -5.84 -17.17
C ALA A 197 -14.87 -5.97 -15.68
N THR A 198 -13.95 -5.54 -14.84
CA THR A 198 -14.13 -5.47 -13.38
C THR A 198 -15.16 -4.40 -13.00
N ARG A 199 -15.13 -3.25 -13.70
CA ARG A 199 -16.15 -2.19 -13.63
C ARG A 199 -16.36 -1.56 -14.99
N THR A 200 -17.59 -1.04 -15.17
CA THR A 200 -17.99 -0.37 -16.41
C THR A 200 -18.74 0.91 -16.07
N TRP A 201 -18.42 1.99 -16.78
CA TRP A 201 -19.13 3.27 -16.69
C TRP A 201 -19.49 3.76 -18.08
N VAL A 202 -20.63 4.41 -18.19
CA VAL A 202 -21.04 5.15 -19.38
C VAL A 202 -21.05 6.62 -19.04
N THR A 203 -20.34 7.41 -19.82
CA THR A 203 -20.31 8.86 -19.70
C THR A 203 -20.67 9.52 -21.02
N LYS A 204 -21.12 10.77 -21.00
CA LYS A 204 -21.49 11.52 -22.19
C LYS A 204 -20.68 12.79 -22.36
N THR A 205 -20.50 13.21 -23.59
CA THR A 205 -19.86 14.49 -23.91
C THR A 205 -20.79 15.66 -23.57
N VAL A 206 -20.22 16.70 -22.96
CA VAL A 206 -20.84 17.99 -22.72
C VAL A 206 -19.98 19.12 -23.24
N ALA A 207 -20.58 20.26 -23.55
CA ALA A 207 -19.84 21.45 -23.96
C ALA A 207 -19.20 22.10 -22.74
N GLU A 208 -17.88 22.30 -22.79
CA GLU A 208 -17.12 23.08 -21.79
C GLU A 208 -16.47 24.27 -22.46
N LYS A 209 -16.42 25.40 -21.76
CA LYS A 209 -15.76 26.62 -22.23
C LYS A 209 -14.38 26.73 -21.58
N SER A 210 -13.35 26.79 -22.42
CA SER A 210 -11.99 27.03 -21.98
C SER A 210 -11.74 28.48 -21.58
N SER A 211 -10.61 28.74 -20.93
CA SER A 211 -10.20 30.07 -20.48
C SER A 211 -10.03 31.10 -21.61
N ASP A 212 -9.70 30.62 -22.81
CA ASP A 212 -9.58 31.44 -24.04
C ASP A 212 -10.92 31.69 -24.72
N GLY A 213 -12.02 31.18 -24.19
CA GLY A 213 -13.38 31.32 -24.71
C GLY A 213 -13.78 30.27 -25.73
N SER A 214 -12.89 29.35 -26.13
CA SER A 214 -13.22 28.24 -27.04
C SER A 214 -14.13 27.22 -26.36
N ILE A 215 -14.97 26.55 -27.16
CA ILE A 215 -15.87 25.48 -26.69
C ILE A 215 -15.25 24.14 -27.09
N HIS A 216 -15.14 23.24 -26.14
CA HIS A 216 -14.75 21.85 -26.33
C HIS A 216 -15.89 20.92 -25.88
N TYR A 217 -15.99 19.77 -26.53
CA TYR A 217 -16.92 18.72 -26.15
C TYR A 217 -16.13 17.61 -25.47
N VAL A 218 -16.32 17.47 -24.17
CA VAL A 218 -15.48 16.61 -23.33
C VAL A 218 -16.29 15.65 -22.50
N THR A 219 -15.75 14.48 -22.23
CA THR A 219 -16.27 13.56 -21.23
C THR A 219 -15.13 13.07 -20.32
N LYS A 220 -15.49 12.77 -19.07
CA LYS A 220 -14.56 12.40 -17.99
C LYS A 220 -15.18 11.33 -17.09
N LEU A 221 -14.33 10.56 -16.38
CA LEU A 221 -14.80 9.64 -15.34
C LEU A 221 -15.16 10.40 -14.05
N SER A 222 -16.26 11.11 -14.06
CA SER A 222 -16.83 11.79 -12.89
C SER A 222 -18.35 11.84 -12.95
N ASP A 223 -19.00 12.09 -11.81
CA ASP A 223 -20.45 12.08 -11.68
C ASP A 223 -21.15 13.11 -12.60
N ALA A 224 -20.47 14.23 -12.90
CA ALA A 224 -21.01 15.27 -13.79
C ALA A 224 -21.25 14.79 -15.23
N TYR A 225 -20.52 13.76 -15.67
CA TYR A 225 -20.61 13.21 -17.04
C TYR A 225 -21.27 11.84 -17.08
N LYS A 226 -21.45 11.21 -15.92
CA LYS A 226 -21.94 9.83 -15.82
C LYS A 226 -23.39 9.72 -16.26
N VAL A 227 -23.64 8.76 -17.14
CA VAL A 227 -24.99 8.35 -17.58
C VAL A 227 -25.45 7.13 -16.79
N SER A 228 -24.57 6.12 -16.66
CA SER A 228 -24.88 4.85 -15.98
C SER A 228 -23.60 4.10 -15.57
N GLY A 229 -23.77 2.95 -14.96
CA GLY A 229 -22.68 2.03 -14.61
C GLY A 229 -22.33 2.01 -13.13
N ASP A 230 -21.20 1.38 -12.79
CA ASP A 230 -20.74 1.13 -11.45
C ASP A 230 -20.43 2.41 -10.65
N ALA A 231 -20.30 2.29 -9.32
CA ALA A 231 -19.75 3.37 -8.50
C ALA A 231 -18.28 3.64 -8.88
N PHE A 232 -17.83 4.89 -8.80
CA PHE A 232 -16.40 5.20 -8.95
C PHE A 232 -15.62 4.68 -7.75
N TYR A 233 -14.32 4.41 -7.97
CA TYR A 233 -13.38 4.21 -6.86
C TYR A 233 -13.08 5.57 -6.26
N ILE A 234 -13.06 5.65 -4.93
CA ILE A 234 -12.83 6.90 -4.21
C ILE A 234 -11.62 6.74 -3.29
N GLN A 235 -10.71 7.72 -3.33
CA GLN A 235 -9.62 7.87 -2.38
C GLN A 235 -9.45 9.36 -2.05
N ASN A 236 -9.45 9.70 -0.77
CA ASN A 236 -9.39 11.09 -0.29
C ASN A 236 -10.47 11.99 -0.95
N GLU A 237 -11.70 11.50 -0.99
CA GLU A 237 -12.89 12.20 -1.56
C GLU A 237 -12.83 12.46 -3.08
N LYS A 238 -11.83 11.93 -3.77
CA LYS A 238 -11.66 12.05 -5.22
C LYS A 238 -11.90 10.72 -5.91
N SER A 239 -12.48 10.79 -7.12
CA SER A 239 -12.55 9.65 -8.03
C SER A 239 -11.14 9.26 -8.48
N VAL A 240 -10.84 7.97 -8.41
CA VAL A 240 -9.53 7.42 -8.75
C VAL A 240 -9.69 6.13 -9.57
N LEU A 241 -8.64 5.76 -10.29
CA LEU A 241 -8.49 4.45 -10.89
C LEU A 241 -7.43 3.65 -10.14
N PRO A 242 -7.76 2.43 -9.68
CA PRO A 242 -6.76 1.49 -9.19
C PRO A 242 -5.75 1.12 -10.29
N LEU A 243 -4.65 0.47 -9.91
CA LEU A 243 -3.71 -0.09 -10.88
C LEU A 243 -4.44 -1.14 -11.73
N GLY A 244 -4.36 -1.01 -13.06
CA GLY A 244 -5.05 -1.87 -14.00
C GLY A 244 -5.04 -1.30 -15.41
N THR A 245 -5.94 -1.81 -16.25
CA THR A 245 -6.13 -1.37 -17.64
C THR A 245 -7.48 -0.68 -17.77
N LEU A 246 -7.50 0.47 -18.44
CA LEU A 246 -8.72 1.17 -18.82
C LEU A 246 -8.83 1.13 -20.35
N ALA A 247 -9.94 0.56 -20.85
CA ALA A 247 -10.34 0.63 -22.24
C ALA A 247 -11.56 1.54 -22.37
N VAL A 248 -11.65 2.25 -23.48
CA VAL A 248 -12.79 3.14 -23.76
C VAL A 248 -13.21 2.99 -25.21
N GLU A 249 -14.53 2.99 -25.43
CA GLU A 249 -15.13 2.99 -26.76
C GLU A 249 -16.32 3.93 -26.85
N GLU A 250 -16.55 4.52 -28.01
CA GLU A 250 -17.78 5.27 -28.28
C GLU A 250 -18.91 4.26 -28.55
N THR A 251 -19.92 4.26 -27.72
CA THR A 251 -21.05 3.31 -27.80
C THR A 251 -22.32 3.94 -28.34
N LYS A 252 -22.38 5.29 -28.39
CA LYS A 252 -23.46 6.04 -29.02
C LYS A 252 -22.90 7.31 -29.64
N ALA A 253 -23.10 7.46 -30.94
CA ALA A 253 -22.77 8.69 -31.63
C ALA A 253 -23.68 9.86 -31.18
N PRO A 254 -23.20 11.11 -31.21
CA PRO A 254 -24.06 12.27 -30.98
C PRO A 254 -24.96 12.52 -32.19
N ASP A 255 -25.99 13.35 -31.99
CA ASP A 255 -26.99 13.63 -33.03
C ASP A 255 -26.33 14.13 -34.35
N GLY A 256 -26.69 13.52 -35.46
CA GLY A 256 -26.18 13.84 -36.79
C GLY A 256 -24.84 13.18 -37.15
N TYR A 257 -24.31 12.29 -36.30
CA TYR A 257 -23.11 11.52 -36.58
C TYR A 257 -23.39 10.02 -36.51
N LEU A 258 -22.54 9.25 -37.18
CA LEU A 258 -22.50 7.78 -37.08
C LEU A 258 -21.38 7.33 -36.15
N LEU A 259 -21.55 6.14 -35.55
CA LEU A 259 -20.44 5.48 -34.86
C LEU A 259 -19.32 5.17 -35.84
N ASP A 260 -18.09 5.12 -35.35
CA ASP A 260 -16.93 4.71 -36.16
C ASP A 260 -17.17 3.32 -36.76
N GLY A 261 -16.93 3.20 -38.08
CA GLY A 261 -17.22 1.98 -38.85
C GLY A 261 -18.69 1.75 -39.21
N ALA A 262 -19.62 2.59 -38.74
CA ALA A 262 -21.02 2.55 -39.19
C ALA A 262 -21.16 3.22 -40.58
N TYR A 263 -22.02 2.70 -41.40
CA TYR A 263 -22.37 3.27 -42.71
C TYR A 263 -23.87 3.15 -42.97
N MET A 264 -24.39 4.08 -43.77
CA MET A 264 -25.75 4.02 -44.29
C MET A 264 -25.73 3.80 -45.79
N GLN A 265 -26.66 2.97 -46.28
CA GLN A 265 -26.89 2.82 -47.71
C GLN A 265 -27.81 3.95 -48.21
N ALA A 266 -27.61 4.38 -49.47
CA ALA A 266 -28.49 5.38 -50.04
C ALA A 266 -29.94 4.86 -50.09
N GLY A 267 -30.87 5.59 -49.48
CA GLY A 267 -32.28 5.21 -49.37
C GLY A 267 -32.69 4.66 -48.00
N ASP A 268 -31.76 4.45 -47.07
CA ASP A 268 -32.11 4.13 -45.68
C ASP A 268 -32.76 5.36 -45.00
N SER A 269 -33.92 5.15 -44.42
CA SER A 269 -34.56 6.16 -43.55
C SER A 269 -34.08 5.95 -42.12
N THR A 270 -33.58 6.97 -41.49
CA THR A 270 -33.27 6.99 -40.05
C THR A 270 -34.54 6.97 -39.21
#